data_cbb98b230faa7d94b31484cccb04c85d
#
_entry.id   cbb98b230faa7d94b31484cccb04c85d
#
_cell.length_a   1.000
_cell.length_b   1.000
_cell.length_c   1.000
_cell.angle_alpha   90.00
_cell.angle_beta   90.00
_cell.angle_gamma   90.00
#
_symmetry.space_group_name_H-M   'P 1'
#
loop_
_entity.id
_entity.type
_entity.pdbx_description
1 polymer ?
#
loop_
_entity_poly.entity_id
_entity_poly.type
_entity_poly.pdbx_seq_one_letter_code
_entity_poly.pdbx_strand_id
1 'polypeptide(L)'
;MDEKRESEPNAMKNPTTVERKSERELVVTRTFNGPARTVFEAWTKPELIKRWWTPTSFGMSFVSCEADVRTGGTYRFVFSHPDFEQPMAFHGRYIEVTPNSRIVWTNEESADGAVTTVTFEEKGDKTLLTLLELYPSKRALDDAIESGSTGTSGASEQFELLDELLVTLVKQ
;
A
#
# COMPACT_ATOMS: atom_id res chain seq x y z
N MET A 1 24.34 -21.25 -16.33
CA MET A 1 23.78 -20.87 -16.04
C MET A 1 23.28 -20.76 -15.61
N ASP A 2 23.18 -20.80 -15.31
CA ASP A 2 22.45 -20.55 -14.75
C ASP A 2 21.73 -20.19 -14.50
N GLU A 3 21.64 -19.95 -14.46
CA GLU A 3 20.78 -19.43 -14.28
C GLU A 3 19.92 -19.67 -13.75
N LYS A 4 19.54 -20.10 -13.49
CA LYS A 4 18.67 -20.27 -13.01
C LYS A 4 18.57 -20.43 -12.01
N ARG A 5 19.18 -20.64 -11.54
CA ARG A 5 19.20 -20.71 -10.58
C ARG A 5 19.18 -19.84 -9.69
N GLU A 6 19.94 -19.34 -9.66
CA GLU A 6 19.85 -18.24 -8.94
C GLU A 6 18.59 -17.84 -8.67
N SER A 7 18.01 -18.37 -9.12
CA SER A 7 16.68 -17.95 -9.13
C SER A 7 15.84 -18.43 -7.96
N GLU A 8 16.35 -19.30 -7.09
CA GLU A 8 15.50 -19.79 -6.07
C GLU A 8 14.96 -18.76 -5.13
N PRO A 9 15.77 -17.90 -4.47
CA PRO A 9 15.18 -16.87 -3.63
C PRO A 9 14.33 -15.93 -4.45
N ASN A 10 14.75 -15.64 -5.68
CA ASN A 10 13.99 -14.74 -6.52
C ASN A 10 12.70 -15.36 -7.00
N ALA A 11 12.69 -16.68 -7.15
CA ALA A 11 11.46 -17.35 -7.55
C ALA A 11 10.39 -17.29 -6.47
N MET A 12 10.79 -17.09 -5.20
CA MET A 12 9.83 -16.99 -4.13
C MET A 12 9.27 -15.59 -4.00
N LYS A 13 9.89 -14.62 -4.64
CA LYS A 13 9.44 -13.24 -4.56
C LYS A 13 8.76 -12.83 -5.83
N ASN A 14 7.66 -12.14 -5.68
CA ASN A 14 6.91 -11.63 -6.81
C ASN A 14 7.28 -10.18 -7.05
N PRO A 15 7.42 -9.76 -8.29
CA PRO A 15 7.78 -8.37 -8.54
C PRO A 15 6.63 -7.42 -8.26
N THR A 16 6.97 -6.22 -7.85
CA THR A 16 6.03 -5.12 -7.75
C THR A 16 6.15 -4.32 -9.05
N THR A 17 5.04 -4.12 -9.74
CA THR A 17 5.03 -3.30 -10.94
C THR A 17 4.30 -2.00 -10.67
N VAL A 18 4.83 -0.91 -11.22
CA VAL A 18 4.22 0.40 -11.11
C VAL A 18 4.11 0.97 -12.51
N GLU A 19 2.92 1.43 -12.87
CA GLU A 19 2.66 1.88 -14.23
C GLU A 19 1.73 3.07 -14.22
N ARG A 20 2.01 4.08 -15.06
CA ARG A 20 1.07 5.17 -15.27
C ARG A 20 0.07 4.69 -16.31
N LYS A 21 -1.15 4.42 -15.85
CA LYS A 21 -2.17 3.84 -16.70
C LYS A 21 -2.87 4.88 -17.57
N SER A 22 -2.96 6.12 -17.08
CA SER A 22 -3.60 7.20 -17.82
C SER A 22 -3.02 8.52 -17.32
N GLU A 23 -3.56 9.63 -17.82
CA GLU A 23 -3.10 10.94 -17.38
C GLU A 23 -3.31 11.17 -15.89
N ARG A 24 -4.27 10.48 -15.29
CA ARG A 24 -4.65 10.70 -13.90
C ARG A 24 -4.46 9.47 -13.02
N GLU A 25 -3.98 8.35 -13.57
CA GLU A 25 -3.97 7.09 -12.82
C GLU A 25 -2.60 6.45 -12.74
N LEU A 26 -2.23 6.04 -11.53
CA LEU A 26 -1.09 5.16 -11.30
C LEU A 26 -1.62 3.82 -10.81
N VAL A 27 -1.01 2.73 -11.28
CA VAL A 27 -1.41 1.38 -10.89
C VAL A 27 -0.20 0.62 -10.39
N VAL A 28 -0.35 -0.01 -9.23
CA VAL A 28 0.65 -0.90 -8.67
C VAL A 28 0.04 -2.28 -8.60
N THR A 29 0.77 -3.29 -9.07
CA THR A 29 0.31 -4.67 -8.95
C THR A 29 1.39 -5.53 -8.32
N ARG A 30 0.95 -6.51 -7.55
CA ARG A 30 1.84 -7.51 -6.97
C ARG A 30 1.02 -8.72 -6.54
N THR A 31 1.59 -9.89 -6.70
CA THR A 31 1.01 -11.13 -6.19
C THR A 31 1.64 -11.44 -4.84
N PHE A 32 0.82 -11.69 -3.84
CA PHE A 32 1.27 -12.04 -2.50
C PHE A 32 1.01 -13.51 -2.24
N ASN A 33 1.88 -14.13 -1.45
CA ASN A 33 1.77 -15.54 -1.11
C ASN A 33 0.90 -15.70 0.12
N GLY A 34 -0.38 -15.89 -0.08
CA GLY A 34 -1.33 -16.06 1.01
C GLY A 34 -2.75 -15.83 0.51
N PRO A 35 -3.73 -16.31 1.26
CA PRO A 35 -5.13 -16.14 0.86
C PRO A 35 -5.58 -14.70 1.02
N ALA A 36 -6.59 -14.32 0.23
CA ALA A 36 -7.08 -12.94 0.23
C ALA A 36 -7.49 -12.48 1.61
N ARG A 37 -8.08 -13.36 2.41
CA ARG A 37 -8.47 -13.01 3.77
C ARG A 37 -7.29 -12.53 4.61
N THR A 38 -6.17 -13.23 4.53
CA THR A 38 -4.99 -12.88 5.31
C THR A 38 -4.36 -11.58 4.83
N VAL A 39 -4.28 -11.42 3.49
CA VAL A 39 -3.73 -10.18 2.94
C VAL A 39 -4.63 -9.01 3.31
N PHE A 40 -5.94 -9.21 3.23
CA PHE A 40 -6.90 -8.16 3.58
C PHE A 40 -6.76 -7.75 5.05
N GLU A 41 -6.53 -8.72 5.96
CA GLU A 41 -6.34 -8.40 7.36
C GLU A 41 -5.16 -7.46 7.56
N ALA A 42 -4.08 -7.67 6.82
CA ALA A 42 -2.90 -6.83 6.95
C ALA A 42 -3.18 -5.38 6.55
N TRP A 43 -4.18 -5.16 5.73
CA TRP A 43 -4.58 -3.82 5.28
C TRP A 43 -5.63 -3.18 6.18
N THR A 44 -6.19 -3.92 7.12
CA THR A 44 -7.35 -3.42 7.87
C THR A 44 -7.14 -3.32 9.37
N LYS A 45 -6.17 -4.04 9.91
CA LYS A 45 -5.90 -4.02 11.35
C LYS A 45 -4.76 -3.05 11.62
N PRO A 46 -5.00 -1.99 12.41
CA PRO A 46 -3.95 -0.99 12.65
C PRO A 46 -2.65 -1.58 13.18
N GLU A 47 -2.72 -2.58 14.06
CA GLU A 47 -1.52 -3.19 14.61
C GLU A 47 -0.70 -3.90 13.53
N LEU A 48 -1.35 -4.34 12.45
CA LEU A 48 -0.64 -4.96 11.33
C LEU A 48 -0.17 -3.90 10.33
N ILE A 49 -1.00 -2.89 10.08
CA ILE A 49 -0.64 -1.81 9.15
C ILE A 49 0.69 -1.18 9.58
N LYS A 50 0.86 -0.97 10.87
CA LYS A 50 2.06 -0.33 11.39
C LYS A 50 3.34 -1.09 11.06
N ARG A 51 3.25 -2.37 10.77
CA ARG A 51 4.42 -3.22 10.58
C ARG A 51 4.97 -3.18 9.17
N TRP A 52 4.20 -2.70 8.20
CA TRP A 52 4.67 -2.73 6.80
C TRP A 52 4.44 -1.43 6.03
N TRP A 53 3.66 -0.51 6.58
CA TRP A 53 3.21 0.68 5.83
C TRP A 53 4.35 1.61 5.44
N THR A 54 5.34 1.81 6.32
CA THR A 54 6.43 2.75 6.05
C THR A 54 7.69 2.01 5.62
N PRO A 55 8.21 2.32 4.41
CA PRO A 55 9.50 1.75 4.00
C PRO A 55 10.59 2.16 4.98
N THR A 56 11.44 1.20 5.32
CA THR A 56 12.53 1.42 6.26
C THR A 56 13.45 2.53 5.79
N SER A 57 13.68 2.60 4.46
CA SER A 57 14.59 3.59 3.90
C SER A 57 14.10 5.02 4.07
N PHE A 58 12.82 5.23 4.34
CA PHE A 58 12.29 6.58 4.53
C PHE A 58 12.62 7.15 5.89
N GLY A 59 12.98 6.30 6.86
CA GLY A 59 13.33 6.78 8.20
C GLY A 59 12.18 7.31 9.02
N MET A 60 10.94 7.06 8.58
CA MET A 60 9.76 7.52 9.30
C MET A 60 9.31 6.51 10.32
N SER A 61 8.72 7.00 11.41
CA SER A 61 8.16 6.14 12.44
C SER A 61 6.73 6.54 12.72
N PHE A 62 5.86 5.56 12.98
CA PHE A 62 4.50 5.85 13.38
C PHE A 62 4.46 6.48 14.76
N VAL A 63 3.82 7.63 14.88
CA VAL A 63 3.43 8.20 16.16
C VAL A 63 2.09 7.61 16.58
N SER A 64 1.17 7.51 15.62
CA SER A 64 -0.12 6.86 15.86
C SER A 64 -0.66 6.30 14.55
N CYS A 65 -1.48 5.27 14.69
CA CYS A 65 -2.10 4.62 13.53
C CYS A 65 -3.53 4.31 13.91
N GLU A 66 -4.46 5.15 13.45
CA GLU A 66 -5.88 4.99 13.75
C GLU A 66 -6.60 4.69 12.45
N ALA A 67 -7.38 3.62 12.44
CA ALA A 67 -8.13 3.26 11.24
C ALA A 67 -9.38 2.51 11.67
N ASP A 68 -10.53 3.05 11.22
CA ASP A 68 -11.81 2.40 11.38
C ASP A 68 -12.18 1.89 10.00
N VAL A 69 -11.70 0.68 9.67
CA VAL A 69 -11.74 0.18 8.29
C VAL A 69 -13.08 -0.46 8.02
N ARG A 70 -14.02 0.38 7.65
CA ARG A 70 -15.36 -0.01 7.22
C ARG A 70 -15.88 1.09 6.32
N THR A 71 -16.87 0.76 5.51
CA THR A 71 -17.48 1.77 4.65
C THR A 71 -18.00 2.91 5.53
N GLY A 72 -17.55 4.12 5.25
CA GLY A 72 -17.90 5.30 6.03
C GLY A 72 -16.98 5.61 7.19
N GLY A 73 -16.00 4.73 7.48
CA GLY A 73 -15.03 4.99 8.53
C GLY A 73 -13.94 5.94 8.08
N THR A 74 -13.04 6.26 9.01
CA THR A 74 -11.94 7.19 8.73
C THR A 74 -10.62 6.60 9.18
N TYR A 75 -9.54 7.20 8.69
CA TYR A 75 -8.21 6.82 9.17
C TYR A 75 -7.36 8.07 9.38
N ARG A 76 -6.36 7.92 10.27
CA ARG A 76 -5.39 8.98 10.51
C ARG A 76 -4.08 8.32 10.92
N PHE A 77 -3.06 8.50 10.10
CA PHE A 77 -1.72 7.96 10.33
C PHE A 77 -0.79 9.13 10.58
N VAL A 78 -0.11 9.12 11.71
CA VAL A 78 0.80 10.19 12.08
C VAL A 78 2.21 9.63 12.14
N PHE A 79 3.14 10.29 11.47
CA PHE A 79 4.53 9.87 11.38
C PHE A 79 5.46 10.94 11.90
N SER A 80 6.59 10.51 12.45
CA SER A 80 7.67 11.40 12.80
C SER A 80 8.89 11.05 11.96
N HIS A 81 9.81 12.00 11.84
CA HIS A 81 11.06 11.81 11.11
C HIS A 81 12.08 12.77 11.72
N PRO A 82 13.36 12.38 11.80
CA PRO A 82 14.38 13.27 12.40
C PRO A 82 14.44 14.64 11.73
N ASP A 83 14.09 14.71 10.45
CA ASP A 83 14.17 15.99 9.72
C ASP A 83 12.88 16.80 9.82
N PHE A 84 11.83 16.30 10.47
CA PHE A 84 10.57 17.01 10.61
C PHE A 84 10.52 17.75 11.94
N GLU A 85 10.15 19.02 11.91
CA GLU A 85 9.96 19.77 13.15
C GLU A 85 8.72 19.29 13.89
N GLN A 86 7.72 18.84 13.15
CA GLN A 86 6.47 18.36 13.72
C GLN A 86 6.04 17.08 13.02
N PRO A 87 5.27 16.24 13.71
CA PRO A 87 4.76 15.03 13.07
C PRO A 87 3.88 15.36 11.87
N MET A 88 3.88 14.47 10.90
CA MET A 88 3.10 14.63 9.68
C MET A 88 1.92 13.67 9.72
N ALA A 89 0.73 14.17 9.41
CA ALA A 89 -0.49 13.36 9.44
C ALA A 89 -1.03 13.12 8.04
N PHE A 90 -1.41 11.88 7.78
CA PHE A 90 -2.16 11.51 6.59
C PHE A 90 -3.52 11.03 7.05
N HIS A 91 -4.59 11.47 6.39
CA HIS A 91 -5.93 11.14 6.83
C HIS A 91 -6.90 11.13 5.67
N GLY A 92 -8.02 10.47 5.89
CA GLY A 92 -9.06 10.39 4.89
C GLY A 92 -10.20 9.51 5.37
N ARG A 93 -11.01 9.10 4.40
CA ARG A 93 -12.21 8.31 4.68
C ARG A 93 -12.21 7.06 3.82
N TYR A 94 -12.81 6.01 4.36
CA TYR A 94 -13.04 4.78 3.60
C TYR A 94 -14.38 4.92 2.88
N ILE A 95 -14.32 4.99 1.56
CA ILE A 95 -15.52 5.10 0.74
C ILE A 95 -16.20 3.75 0.63
N GLU A 96 -15.40 2.70 0.52
CA GLU A 96 -15.93 1.35 0.38
C GLU A 96 -14.97 0.37 1.02
N VAL A 97 -15.51 -0.56 1.82
CA VAL A 97 -14.74 -1.69 2.34
C VAL A 97 -15.59 -2.94 2.13
N THR A 98 -15.14 -3.78 1.20
CA THR A 98 -15.80 -5.06 0.91
C THR A 98 -14.83 -6.15 1.35
N PRO A 99 -15.15 -6.89 2.42
CA PRO A 99 -14.20 -7.83 3.01
C PRO A 99 -13.59 -8.77 2.00
N ASN A 100 -12.26 -8.91 2.13
CA ASN A 100 -11.41 -9.79 1.34
C ASN A 100 -11.38 -9.46 -0.15
N SER A 101 -11.95 -8.34 -0.58
CA SER A 101 -12.11 -8.05 -1.99
C SER A 101 -11.67 -6.65 -2.40
N ARG A 102 -12.03 -5.62 -1.62
CA ARG A 102 -11.83 -4.27 -2.11
C ARG A 102 -11.85 -3.24 -0.98
N ILE A 103 -10.93 -2.27 -1.04
CA ILE A 103 -10.91 -1.13 -0.14
C ILE A 103 -10.72 0.11 -0.99
N VAL A 104 -11.54 1.15 -0.76
CA VAL A 104 -11.41 2.44 -1.44
C VAL A 104 -11.33 3.51 -0.39
N TRP A 105 -10.30 4.37 -0.47
CA TRP A 105 -10.18 5.45 0.49
C TRP A 105 -9.74 6.74 -0.19
N THR A 106 -9.99 7.86 0.49
CA THR A 106 -9.54 9.17 0.06
C THR A 106 -8.25 9.55 0.76
N ASN A 107 -7.52 10.47 0.17
CA ASN A 107 -6.34 11.07 0.78
C ASN A 107 -6.67 12.55 0.91
N GLU A 108 -6.99 13.00 2.12
CA GLU A 108 -7.59 14.32 2.33
C GLU A 108 -6.66 15.35 2.96
N GLU A 109 -5.39 14.99 3.12
CA GLU A 109 -4.42 15.96 3.63
C GLU A 109 -4.12 17.06 2.60
N SER A 110 -4.54 16.87 1.36
CA SER A 110 -4.33 17.84 0.28
C SER A 110 -5.54 17.81 -0.65
N ALA A 111 -5.86 18.97 -1.24
CA ALA A 111 -6.96 19.05 -2.22
C ALA A 111 -6.63 18.25 -3.48
N ASP A 112 -5.35 18.01 -3.74
CA ASP A 112 -4.90 17.26 -4.92
C ASP A 112 -4.71 15.78 -4.61
N GLY A 113 -5.18 15.32 -3.47
CA GLY A 113 -5.00 13.93 -3.07
C GLY A 113 -5.77 12.96 -3.94
N ALA A 114 -5.19 11.79 -4.12
CA ALA A 114 -5.79 10.74 -4.95
C ALA A 114 -6.87 9.99 -4.19
N VAL A 115 -7.78 9.36 -4.95
CA VAL A 115 -8.65 8.33 -4.40
C VAL A 115 -7.96 7.01 -4.71
N THR A 116 -7.75 6.20 -3.68
CA THR A 116 -7.01 4.95 -3.80
C THR A 116 -7.96 3.77 -3.72
N THR A 117 -7.85 2.86 -4.68
CA THR A 117 -8.63 1.62 -4.71
C THR A 117 -7.67 0.45 -4.67
N VAL A 118 -7.87 -0.44 -3.72
CA VAL A 118 -7.09 -1.67 -3.62
C VAL A 118 -8.04 -2.84 -3.80
N THR A 119 -7.72 -3.72 -4.74
CA THR A 119 -8.51 -4.93 -4.96
C THR A 119 -7.65 -6.14 -4.64
N PHE A 120 -8.30 -7.17 -4.11
CA PHE A 120 -7.66 -8.42 -3.70
C PHE A 120 -8.34 -9.54 -4.47
N GLU A 121 -7.60 -10.16 -5.38
CA GLU A 121 -8.16 -11.23 -6.20
C GLU A 121 -7.44 -12.53 -5.87
N GLU A 122 -8.17 -13.46 -5.28
CA GLU A 122 -7.56 -14.72 -4.86
C GLU A 122 -7.36 -15.63 -6.05
N LYS A 123 -6.17 -16.20 -6.16
CA LYS A 123 -5.80 -17.11 -7.24
C LYS A 123 -5.09 -18.30 -6.62
N GLY A 124 -5.87 -19.34 -6.31
CA GLY A 124 -5.34 -20.48 -5.60
C GLY A 124 -4.98 -20.09 -4.18
N ASP A 125 -3.73 -20.32 -3.80
CA ASP A 125 -3.27 -19.95 -2.47
C ASP A 125 -2.57 -18.60 -2.46
N LYS A 126 -2.70 -17.83 -3.54
CA LYS A 126 -2.08 -16.51 -3.66
C LYS A 126 -3.13 -15.46 -3.90
N THR A 127 -2.74 -14.20 -3.76
CA THR A 127 -3.64 -13.07 -3.96
C THR A 127 -2.96 -12.06 -4.87
N LEU A 128 -3.64 -11.72 -5.96
CA LEU A 128 -3.20 -10.63 -6.82
C LEU A 128 -3.78 -9.34 -6.26
N LEU A 129 -2.90 -8.44 -5.89
CA LEU A 129 -3.30 -7.15 -5.36
C LEU A 129 -3.07 -6.08 -6.42
N THR A 130 -4.08 -5.26 -6.65
CA THR A 130 -3.98 -4.12 -7.55
C THR A 130 -4.33 -2.86 -6.76
N LEU A 131 -3.42 -1.91 -6.76
CA LEU A 131 -3.64 -0.62 -6.11
C LEU A 131 -3.69 0.45 -7.19
N LEU A 132 -4.81 1.16 -7.25
CA LEU A 132 -5.02 2.20 -8.25
C LEU A 132 -5.17 3.55 -7.55
N GLU A 133 -4.34 4.52 -7.95
CA GLU A 133 -4.48 5.89 -7.46
C GLU A 133 -5.05 6.75 -8.58
N LEU A 134 -6.21 7.33 -8.33
CA LEU A 134 -6.85 8.22 -9.29
C LEU A 134 -6.73 9.65 -8.79
N TYR A 135 -5.99 10.47 -9.53
CA TYR A 135 -5.76 11.87 -9.16
C TYR A 135 -6.85 12.77 -9.76
N PRO A 136 -7.08 13.95 -9.15
CA PRO A 136 -8.15 14.83 -9.65
C PRO A 136 -7.83 15.45 -10.99
N SER A 137 -6.56 15.49 -11.40
CA SER A 137 -6.19 16.07 -12.68
C SER A 137 -4.84 15.51 -13.13
N LYS A 138 -4.54 15.70 -14.42
CA LYS A 138 -3.25 15.33 -14.96
C LYS A 138 -2.14 16.09 -14.23
N ARG A 139 -2.37 17.38 -13.97
CA ARG A 139 -1.37 18.20 -13.31
C ARG A 139 -1.09 17.71 -11.89
N ALA A 140 -2.13 17.29 -11.16
CA ALA A 140 -1.94 16.77 -9.81
C ALA A 140 -1.04 15.55 -9.83
N LEU A 141 -1.25 14.65 -10.79
CA LEU A 141 -0.42 13.45 -10.90
C LEU A 141 1.00 13.82 -11.34
N ASP A 142 1.13 14.70 -12.34
CA ASP A 142 2.46 15.13 -12.80
C ASP A 142 3.26 15.71 -11.64
N ASP A 143 2.65 16.59 -10.86
CA ASP A 143 3.32 17.23 -9.73
C ASP A 143 3.70 16.21 -8.66
N ALA A 144 2.83 15.24 -8.40
CA ALA A 144 3.09 14.22 -7.40
C ALA A 144 4.25 13.32 -7.81
N ILE A 145 4.31 12.96 -9.09
CA ILE A 145 5.42 12.14 -9.59
C ILE A 145 6.73 12.91 -9.48
N GLU A 146 6.70 14.17 -9.88
CA GLU A 146 7.92 14.98 -9.88
C GLU A 146 8.45 15.19 -8.48
N SER A 147 7.57 15.37 -7.52
CA SER A 147 7.99 15.62 -6.13
C SER A 147 8.25 14.33 -5.36
N GLY A 148 7.95 13.16 -5.96
CA GLY A 148 8.11 11.89 -5.26
C GLY A 148 7.07 11.66 -4.19
N SER A 149 5.93 12.34 -4.27
CA SER A 149 4.92 12.27 -3.21
C SER A 149 3.72 11.39 -3.56
N THR A 150 3.83 10.55 -4.60
CA THR A 150 2.74 9.61 -4.89
C THR A 150 2.67 8.56 -3.79
N GLY A 151 1.46 8.02 -3.57
CA GLY A 151 1.32 6.93 -2.61
C GLY A 151 2.02 5.66 -3.04
N THR A 152 2.48 5.61 -4.31
CA THR A 152 3.23 4.46 -4.81
C THR A 152 4.73 4.60 -4.62
N SER A 153 5.20 5.75 -4.13
CA SER A 153 6.62 5.93 -3.83
C SER A 153 7.02 4.95 -2.75
N GLY A 154 8.03 4.15 -3.02
CA GLY A 154 8.47 3.15 -2.06
C GLY A 154 7.60 1.91 -2.02
N ALA A 155 6.66 1.75 -2.96
CA ALA A 155 5.75 0.60 -2.94
C ALA A 155 6.51 -0.72 -2.96
N SER A 156 7.59 -0.81 -3.70
CA SER A 156 8.35 -2.04 -3.80
C SER A 156 8.87 -2.47 -2.43
N GLU A 157 9.49 -1.54 -1.70
CA GLU A 157 10.02 -1.84 -0.37
C GLU A 157 8.88 -2.10 0.62
N GLN A 158 7.83 -1.31 0.54
CA GLN A 158 6.67 -1.45 1.40
C GLN A 158 6.04 -2.83 1.24
N PHE A 159 5.90 -3.29 0.00
CA PHE A 159 5.28 -4.58 -0.26
C PHE A 159 6.22 -5.75 0.09
N GLU A 160 7.53 -5.54 0.10
CA GLU A 160 8.43 -6.56 0.61
C GLU A 160 8.26 -6.73 2.12
N LEU A 161 8.06 -5.62 2.83
CA LEU A 161 7.76 -5.70 4.25
C LEU A 161 6.44 -6.42 4.49
N LEU A 162 5.45 -6.17 3.63
CA LEU A 162 4.18 -6.86 3.73
C LEU A 162 4.35 -8.36 3.50
N ASP A 163 5.16 -8.75 2.51
CA ASP A 163 5.44 -10.17 2.28
C ASP A 163 6.04 -10.82 3.53
N GLU A 164 6.97 -10.14 4.18
CA GLU A 164 7.59 -10.69 5.38
C GLU A 164 6.57 -10.87 6.49
N LEU A 165 5.68 -9.90 6.64
CA LEU A 165 4.62 -10.00 7.63
C LEU A 165 3.70 -11.19 7.31
N LEU A 166 3.34 -11.36 6.05
CA LEU A 166 2.43 -12.44 5.66
C LEU A 166 3.00 -13.81 5.96
N VAL A 167 4.32 -13.99 5.87
CA VAL A 167 4.94 -15.26 6.24
C VAL A 167 4.58 -15.63 7.67
N THR A 168 4.60 -14.65 8.58
CA THR A 168 4.26 -14.94 9.98
C THR A 168 2.78 -15.20 10.17
N LEU A 169 1.92 -14.50 9.41
CA LEU A 169 0.47 -14.64 9.56
C LEU A 169 -0.04 -15.96 8.97
N VAL A 170 0.51 -16.35 7.83
CA VAL A 170 0.05 -17.57 7.16
C VAL A 170 0.44 -18.82 7.96
N LYS A 171 1.56 -18.75 8.68
CA LYS A 171 2.00 -19.90 9.49
C LYS A 171 1.13 -20.13 10.71
N GLN A 172 0.34 -19.16 11.08
CA GLN A 172 -0.58 -19.33 12.19
C GLN A 172 -1.87 -19.99 11.70
#